data_5744ea27d83218fa31aab3f0bbc3d301
#
_entry.id   5744ea27d83218fa31aab3f0bbc3d301
#
_cell.length_a   1.000
_cell.length_b   1.000
_cell.length_c   1.000
_cell.angle_alpha   90.00
_cell.angle_beta   90.00
_cell.angle_gamma   90.00
#
_symmetry.space_group_name_H-M   'P 1'
#
loop_
_entity.id
_entity.type
_entity.pdbx_description
1 polymer ?
#
loop_
_entity_poly.entity_id
_entity_poly.type
_entity_poly.pdbx_seq_one_letter_code
_entity_poly.pdbx_strand_id
1 'polypeptide(L)'
;MQKVTLGILAHVDSGKTTLSEGLLYASGALRKLGRVDHGDAFLDTDALERERGITIFSKQAMLFAGDKEFTLLDTPGHVDFSAEMERTLSVLDYAVLVISGSDGVQSHTRTLWRLLTRYEVPTFLFINKMDLAGADKDVLLRQLTATLSAECVDFSASQETRDEALALCDEAALEQLLELGKIDDALIAEMVKNRKVFPCFFGSALKLDGVEDFLTALTCFTREPVYPKEFGAKVFKISRDAQGARLTWLKVTGGALRVKAPLTYRAQNQDYNEKADQLRLYSGVKFRALEEAGAGSVVAVTGLSHSYVGLGLGAEAEASAPLLQPVLTYQLILPDGADAHSALIKLRELEEEDPMLRIVWDERYGQIHVQLMGKIQLEILRRRILDRFGLDVTFGEGSTSIARRSPPPSSAWDISSPCATMRKYSF
;
A
#
# COMPACT_ATOMS: atom_id res chain seq x y z
N MET A 1 -7.57 22.53 -6.84
CA MET A 1 -6.34 21.71 -6.76
C MET A 1 -6.73 20.28 -7.08
N GLN A 2 -5.98 19.61 -7.94
CA GLN A 2 -6.15 18.21 -8.24
C GLN A 2 -5.59 17.36 -7.09
N LYS A 3 -6.36 16.37 -6.65
CA LYS A 3 -5.93 15.48 -5.56
C LYS A 3 -5.38 14.18 -6.11
N VAL A 4 -4.18 13.83 -5.68
CA VAL A 4 -3.48 12.61 -6.11
C VAL A 4 -2.95 11.86 -4.90
N THR A 5 -3.33 10.59 -4.76
CA THR A 5 -2.80 9.71 -3.71
C THR A 5 -1.59 8.96 -4.25
N LEU A 6 -0.43 9.22 -3.66
CA LEU A 6 0.86 8.70 -4.10
C LEU A 6 1.43 7.74 -3.05
N GLY A 7 1.64 6.48 -3.40
CA GLY A 7 2.27 5.50 -2.52
C GLY A 7 3.77 5.41 -2.75
N ILE A 8 4.56 5.40 -1.68
CA ILE A 8 6.00 5.15 -1.77
C ILE A 8 6.29 3.72 -1.32
N LEU A 9 6.84 2.92 -2.23
CA LEU A 9 7.15 1.52 -2.03
C LEU A 9 8.64 1.27 -2.26
N ALA A 10 9.22 0.37 -1.47
CA ALA A 10 10.62 0.03 -1.62
C ALA A 10 10.94 -1.31 -0.97
N HIS A 11 12.04 -1.92 -1.37
CA HIS A 11 12.74 -2.90 -0.55
C HIS A 11 13.38 -2.20 0.67
N VAL A 12 13.62 -2.95 1.73
CA VAL A 12 14.33 -2.47 2.93
C VAL A 12 15.62 -1.78 2.52
N ASP A 13 15.96 -0.70 3.23
CA ASP A 13 17.18 0.10 3.03
C ASP A 13 17.34 0.76 1.65
N SER A 14 16.35 0.76 0.78
CA SER A 14 16.42 1.49 -0.50
C SER A 14 16.33 3.02 -0.35
N GLY A 15 16.04 3.53 0.87
CA GLY A 15 15.93 4.96 1.15
C GLY A 15 14.54 5.54 0.90
N LYS A 16 13.50 4.73 1.08
CA LYS A 16 12.10 5.11 0.95
C LYS A 16 11.73 6.35 1.80
N THR A 17 11.94 6.27 3.11
CA THR A 17 11.63 7.37 4.04
C THR A 17 12.49 8.60 3.74
N THR A 18 13.75 8.42 3.33
CA THR A 18 14.63 9.51 2.91
C THR A 18 14.10 10.25 1.68
N LEU A 19 13.56 9.50 0.69
CA LEU A 19 12.93 10.12 -0.48
C LEU A 19 11.64 10.84 -0.10
N SER A 20 10.82 10.24 0.76
CA SER A 20 9.58 10.86 1.28
C SER A 20 9.89 12.19 1.97
N GLU A 21 10.91 12.23 2.85
CA GLU A 21 11.40 13.45 3.50
C GLU A 21 11.92 14.47 2.48
N GLY A 22 12.68 14.02 1.47
CA GLY A 22 13.19 14.85 0.39
C GLY A 22 12.09 15.52 -0.42
N LEU A 23 11.03 14.80 -0.78
CA LEU A 23 9.86 15.33 -1.48
C LEU A 23 9.09 16.35 -0.63
N LEU A 24 8.88 16.06 0.66
CA LEU A 24 8.25 16.97 1.61
C LEU A 24 9.06 18.26 1.81
N TYR A 25 10.39 18.15 1.83
CA TYR A 25 11.28 19.30 1.92
C TYR A 25 11.29 20.12 0.62
N ALA A 26 11.45 19.47 -0.53
CA ALA A 26 11.47 20.14 -1.85
C ALA A 26 10.15 20.86 -2.15
N SER A 27 9.00 20.31 -1.69
CA SER A 27 7.68 20.96 -1.82
C SER A 27 7.46 22.13 -0.84
N GLY A 28 8.39 22.36 0.12
CA GLY A 28 8.22 23.34 1.18
C GLY A 28 7.27 22.94 2.31
N ALA A 29 6.75 21.71 2.31
CA ALA A 29 5.91 21.17 3.39
C ALA A 29 6.71 21.04 4.71
N LEU A 30 8.00 20.79 4.61
CA LEU A 30 8.94 20.78 5.74
C LEU A 30 9.94 21.92 5.63
N ARG A 31 10.22 22.58 6.76
CA ARG A 31 11.23 23.65 6.84
C ARG A 31 12.64 23.11 7.03
N LYS A 32 12.78 21.89 7.56
CA LYS A 32 14.04 21.21 7.82
C LYS A 32 13.93 19.78 7.31
N LEU A 33 14.95 19.32 6.61
CA LEU A 33 15.07 17.94 6.18
C LEU A 33 15.30 17.03 7.39
N GLY A 34 14.37 16.13 7.67
CA GLY A 34 14.54 15.09 8.69
C GLY A 34 15.48 13.98 8.18
N ARG A 35 16.16 13.30 9.09
CA ARG A 35 17.08 12.20 8.77
C ARG A 35 16.70 10.97 9.59
N VAL A 36 16.56 9.86 8.91
CA VAL A 36 16.26 8.55 9.52
C VAL A 36 17.38 8.19 10.51
N ASP A 37 18.66 8.39 10.13
CA ASP A 37 19.83 8.09 10.95
C ASP A 37 19.88 8.88 12.26
N HIS A 38 19.25 10.05 12.30
CA HIS A 38 19.19 10.91 13.49
C HIS A 38 17.90 10.71 14.28
N GLY A 39 16.95 9.91 13.78
CA GLY A 39 15.66 9.67 14.40
C GLY A 39 14.73 10.89 14.45
N ASP A 40 14.98 11.91 13.59
CA ASP A 40 14.20 13.14 13.50
C ASP A 40 13.37 13.24 12.20
N ALA A 41 13.22 12.13 11.46
CA ALA A 41 12.37 12.06 10.28
C ALA A 41 10.90 12.32 10.66
N PHE A 42 10.21 13.15 9.87
CA PHE A 42 8.83 13.57 10.10
C PHE A 42 7.85 12.40 10.06
N LEU A 43 8.13 11.39 9.22
CA LEU A 43 7.29 10.21 9.08
C LEU A 43 7.61 9.11 10.10
N ASP A 44 8.82 9.06 10.69
CA ASP A 44 9.17 8.04 11.69
C ASP A 44 8.69 8.45 13.09
N THR A 45 7.41 8.30 13.32
CA THR A 45 6.74 8.77 14.54
C THR A 45 6.64 7.72 15.64
N ASP A 46 6.72 6.43 15.30
CA ASP A 46 6.64 5.31 16.24
C ASP A 46 8.01 5.01 16.85
N ALA A 47 8.03 4.73 18.17
CA ALA A 47 9.27 4.43 18.88
C ALA A 47 9.93 3.13 18.40
N LEU A 48 9.13 2.10 18.09
CA LEU A 48 9.63 0.81 17.59
C LEU A 48 10.22 0.94 16.19
N GLU A 49 9.62 1.77 15.32
CA GLU A 49 10.15 2.05 13.99
C GLU A 49 11.50 2.76 14.07
N ARG A 50 11.62 3.78 14.94
CA ARG A 50 12.88 4.49 15.17
C ARG A 50 13.97 3.61 15.75
N GLU A 51 13.64 2.75 16.71
CA GLU A 51 14.58 1.82 17.33
C GLU A 51 15.15 0.82 16.29
N ARG A 52 14.30 0.39 15.34
CA ARG A 52 14.67 -0.63 14.34
C ARG A 52 15.07 -0.06 12.98
N GLY A 53 14.84 1.22 12.72
CA GLY A 53 15.11 1.85 11.43
C GLY A 53 14.24 1.33 10.28
N ILE A 54 13.06 0.76 10.57
CA ILE A 54 12.13 0.23 9.57
C ILE A 54 10.74 0.82 9.72
N THR A 55 10.07 1.09 8.61
CA THR A 55 8.65 1.47 8.61
C THR A 55 7.78 0.22 8.81
N ILE A 56 6.91 0.23 9.81
CA ILE A 56 6.01 -0.86 10.17
C ILE A 56 4.58 -0.56 9.72
N PHE A 57 4.14 0.69 9.88
CA PHE A 57 2.80 1.15 9.57
C PHE A 57 2.80 2.16 8.44
N SER A 58 1.79 2.06 7.57
CA SER A 58 1.56 3.08 6.55
C SER A 58 1.26 4.43 7.19
N LYS A 59 1.94 5.48 6.76
CA LYS A 59 1.80 6.85 7.27
C LYS A 59 1.43 7.79 6.14
N GLN A 60 0.71 8.84 6.51
CA GLN A 60 0.22 9.85 5.59
C GLN A 60 0.95 11.17 5.81
N ALA A 61 1.35 11.80 4.72
CA ALA A 61 1.79 13.20 4.70
C ALA A 61 1.16 13.93 3.53
N MET A 62 1.00 15.24 3.68
CA MET A 62 0.48 16.10 2.63
C MET A 62 1.59 16.95 2.06
N LEU A 63 1.68 17.04 0.74
CA LEU A 63 2.54 17.97 0.05
C LEU A 63 1.80 18.66 -1.10
N PHE A 64 2.22 19.87 -1.43
CA PHE A 64 1.62 20.69 -2.46
C PHE A 64 2.68 21.06 -3.50
N ALA A 65 2.39 20.83 -4.76
CA ALA A 65 3.28 21.18 -5.86
C ALA A 65 2.46 21.60 -7.09
N GLY A 66 2.70 22.81 -7.60
CA GLY A 66 1.92 23.38 -8.70
C GLY A 66 0.44 23.49 -8.35
N ASP A 67 -0.42 22.90 -9.18
CA ASP A 67 -1.87 22.86 -9.00
C ASP A 67 -2.37 21.59 -8.26
N LYS A 68 -1.45 20.79 -7.70
CA LYS A 68 -1.73 19.49 -7.11
C LYS A 68 -1.55 19.45 -5.59
N GLU A 69 -2.46 18.69 -4.98
CA GLU A 69 -2.43 18.26 -3.60
C GLU A 69 -2.11 16.75 -3.59
N PHE A 70 -0.89 16.40 -3.21
CA PHE A 70 -0.49 15.00 -3.08
C PHE A 70 -0.71 14.52 -1.65
N THR A 71 -1.46 13.43 -1.51
CA THR A 71 -1.49 12.62 -0.30
C THR A 71 -0.46 11.52 -0.44
N LEU A 72 0.68 11.70 0.23
CA LEU A 72 1.77 10.73 0.24
C LEU A 72 1.48 9.67 1.29
N LEU A 73 1.46 8.39 0.88
CA LEU A 73 1.35 7.24 1.75
C LEU A 73 2.68 6.50 1.77
N ASP A 74 3.41 6.65 2.89
CA ASP A 74 4.65 5.92 3.14
C ASP A 74 4.31 4.52 3.63
N THR A 75 4.68 3.47 2.88
CA THR A 75 4.31 2.09 3.17
C THR A 75 5.46 1.30 3.79
N PRO A 76 5.19 0.22 4.54
CA PRO A 76 6.25 -0.66 5.03
C PRO A 76 7.10 -1.22 3.90
N GLY A 77 8.44 -1.19 4.09
CA GLY A 77 9.40 -1.76 3.13
C GLY A 77 9.81 -3.19 3.43
N HIS A 78 9.51 -3.72 4.63
CA HIS A 78 9.90 -5.06 5.04
C HIS A 78 8.86 -6.11 4.63
N VAL A 79 9.32 -7.28 4.20
CA VAL A 79 8.48 -8.39 3.71
C VAL A 79 7.44 -8.82 4.74
N ASP A 80 7.79 -8.82 6.03
CA ASP A 80 6.89 -9.22 7.13
C ASP A 80 5.65 -8.31 7.26
N PHE A 81 5.69 -7.08 6.69
CA PHE A 81 4.58 -6.11 6.70
C PHE A 81 3.97 -5.90 5.32
N SER A 82 4.26 -6.79 4.37
CA SER A 82 3.75 -6.69 2.99
C SER A 82 2.23 -6.71 2.92
N ALA A 83 1.53 -7.29 3.87
CA ALA A 83 0.07 -7.28 3.94
C ALA A 83 -0.49 -5.86 4.20
N GLU A 84 0.16 -5.07 5.07
CA GLU A 84 -0.18 -3.65 5.30
C GLU A 84 0.06 -2.83 4.02
N MET A 85 1.17 -3.07 3.34
CA MET A 85 1.50 -2.43 2.08
C MET A 85 0.47 -2.79 1.00
N GLU A 86 0.11 -4.07 0.84
CA GLU A 86 -0.86 -4.50 -0.18
C GLU A 86 -2.23 -3.84 -0.01
N ARG A 87 -2.72 -3.70 1.23
CA ARG A 87 -3.97 -2.99 1.52
C ARG A 87 -3.94 -1.53 1.05
N THR A 88 -2.79 -0.88 1.19
CA THR A 88 -2.60 0.50 0.75
C THR A 88 -2.68 0.64 -0.76
N LEU A 89 -2.26 -0.37 -1.55
CA LEU A 89 -2.31 -0.33 -3.02
C LEU A 89 -3.72 -0.07 -3.57
N SER A 90 -4.75 -0.55 -2.88
CA SER A 90 -6.15 -0.41 -3.31
C SER A 90 -6.67 1.03 -3.36
N VAL A 91 -5.95 1.98 -2.74
CA VAL A 91 -6.32 3.39 -2.66
C VAL A 91 -5.33 4.33 -3.34
N LEU A 92 -4.27 3.81 -3.95
CA LEU A 92 -3.29 4.61 -4.67
C LEU A 92 -3.82 5.04 -6.03
N ASP A 93 -3.49 6.26 -6.44
CA ASP A 93 -3.64 6.72 -7.83
C ASP A 93 -2.36 6.49 -8.61
N TYR A 94 -1.22 6.65 -7.95
CA TYR A 94 0.11 6.40 -8.49
C TYR A 94 1.01 5.81 -7.40
N ALA A 95 2.07 5.15 -7.84
CA ALA A 95 3.12 4.63 -6.96
C ALA A 95 4.49 5.15 -7.37
N VAL A 96 5.37 5.29 -6.38
CA VAL A 96 6.80 5.46 -6.56
C VAL A 96 7.49 4.20 -6.04
N LEU A 97 8.13 3.48 -6.92
CA LEU A 97 8.96 2.33 -6.55
C LEU A 97 10.42 2.77 -6.41
N VAL A 98 10.91 2.79 -5.16
CA VAL A 98 12.28 3.20 -4.86
C VAL A 98 13.21 2.00 -4.91
N ILE A 99 14.27 2.09 -5.69
CA ILE A 99 15.26 1.03 -5.91
C ILE A 99 16.65 1.58 -5.51
N SER A 100 17.42 0.81 -4.77
CA SER A 100 18.80 1.18 -4.44
C SER A 100 19.70 1.00 -5.66
N GLY A 101 20.44 2.02 -6.06
CA GLY A 101 21.40 1.98 -7.17
C GLY A 101 22.57 1.04 -6.92
N SER A 102 22.98 0.86 -5.65
CA SER A 102 24.03 -0.09 -5.27
C SER A 102 23.59 -1.55 -5.32
N ASP A 103 22.30 -1.84 -5.06
CA ASP A 103 21.78 -3.20 -4.92
C ASP A 103 20.98 -3.68 -6.14
N GLY A 104 20.46 -2.73 -6.94
CA GLY A 104 19.64 -3.00 -8.10
C GLY A 104 18.30 -3.64 -7.74
N VAL A 105 17.73 -4.41 -8.68
CA VAL A 105 16.42 -5.05 -8.54
C VAL A 105 16.50 -6.30 -7.66
N GLN A 106 16.04 -6.18 -6.42
CA GLN A 106 15.99 -7.24 -5.41
C GLN A 106 14.74 -8.16 -5.60
N SER A 107 14.73 -9.32 -4.95
CA SER A 107 13.58 -10.24 -5.02
C SER A 107 12.28 -9.62 -4.51
N HIS A 108 12.35 -8.83 -3.44
CA HIS A 108 11.18 -8.11 -2.91
C HIS A 108 10.70 -7.02 -3.87
N THR A 109 11.60 -6.31 -4.56
CA THR A 109 11.26 -5.35 -5.61
C THR A 109 10.41 -6.00 -6.71
N ARG A 110 10.75 -7.24 -7.12
CA ARG A 110 9.94 -8.01 -8.09
C ARG A 110 8.55 -8.36 -7.55
N THR A 111 8.45 -8.65 -6.27
CA THR A 111 7.14 -8.91 -5.62
C THR A 111 6.28 -7.65 -5.62
N LEU A 112 6.85 -6.50 -5.24
CA LEU A 112 6.20 -5.20 -5.30
C LEU A 112 5.73 -4.88 -6.72
N TRP A 113 6.59 -5.11 -7.72
CA TRP A 113 6.26 -4.89 -9.12
C TRP A 113 5.06 -5.72 -9.58
N ARG A 114 5.02 -7.01 -9.22
CA ARG A 114 3.88 -7.90 -9.53
C ARG A 114 2.58 -7.42 -8.90
N LEU A 115 2.64 -6.93 -7.66
CA LEU A 115 1.47 -6.35 -6.98
C LEU A 115 1.03 -5.07 -7.68
N LEU A 116 1.93 -4.14 -7.98
CA LEU A 116 1.64 -2.92 -8.73
C LEU A 116 1.01 -3.22 -10.10
N THR A 117 1.48 -4.28 -10.77
CA THR A 117 0.89 -4.73 -12.04
C THR A 117 -0.52 -5.29 -11.84
N ARG A 118 -0.74 -6.11 -10.80
CA ARG A 118 -2.06 -6.69 -10.52
C ARG A 118 -3.10 -5.64 -10.12
N TYR A 119 -2.70 -4.64 -9.35
CA TYR A 119 -3.58 -3.54 -8.95
C TYR A 119 -3.65 -2.43 -9.99
N GLU A 120 -2.97 -2.62 -11.13
CA GLU A 120 -2.92 -1.67 -12.27
C GLU A 120 -2.51 -0.24 -11.86
N VAL A 121 -1.66 -0.12 -10.81
CA VAL A 121 -1.22 1.17 -10.31
C VAL A 121 -0.16 1.78 -11.23
N PRO A 122 -0.38 2.96 -11.83
CA PRO A 122 0.64 3.70 -12.57
C PRO A 122 1.86 3.97 -11.70
N THR A 123 3.06 3.70 -12.21
CA THR A 123 4.26 3.62 -11.38
C THR A 123 5.41 4.42 -11.94
N PHE A 124 5.99 5.27 -11.09
CA PHE A 124 7.28 5.92 -11.31
C PHE A 124 8.38 5.13 -10.58
N LEU A 125 9.58 5.11 -11.14
CA LEU A 125 10.74 4.49 -10.52
C LEU A 125 11.73 5.57 -10.10
N PHE A 126 12.19 5.54 -8.84
CA PHE A 126 13.27 6.38 -8.37
C PHE A 126 14.46 5.50 -7.95
N ILE A 127 15.52 5.55 -8.74
CA ILE A 127 16.75 4.81 -8.50
C ILE A 127 17.62 5.69 -7.61
N ASN A 128 17.62 5.34 -6.33
CA ASN A 128 18.22 6.09 -5.24
C ASN A 128 19.66 5.66 -4.97
N LYS A 129 20.40 6.46 -4.21
CA LYS A 129 21.78 6.19 -3.80
C LYS A 129 22.77 6.10 -4.98
N MET A 130 22.53 6.88 -6.03
CA MET A 130 23.42 6.96 -7.19
C MET A 130 24.79 7.60 -6.86
N ASP A 131 24.93 8.21 -5.69
CA ASP A 131 26.16 8.75 -5.14
C ASP A 131 27.09 7.70 -4.54
N LEU A 132 26.64 6.45 -4.40
CA LEU A 132 27.48 5.36 -3.88
C LEU A 132 28.32 4.71 -4.98
N ALA A 133 29.50 4.25 -4.59
CA ALA A 133 30.40 3.53 -5.49
C ALA A 133 29.74 2.26 -6.04
N GLY A 134 29.84 2.05 -7.35
CA GLY A 134 29.27 0.89 -8.06
C GLY A 134 27.88 1.11 -8.63
N ALA A 135 27.24 2.23 -8.38
CA ALA A 135 26.00 2.60 -9.06
C ALA A 135 26.32 3.05 -10.49
N ASP A 136 25.83 2.30 -11.48
CA ASP A 136 25.98 2.59 -12.90
C ASP A 136 24.61 2.69 -13.55
N LYS A 137 24.29 3.87 -14.08
CA LYS A 137 22.98 4.20 -14.63
C LYS A 137 22.59 3.28 -15.80
N ASP A 138 23.50 3.04 -16.73
CA ASP A 138 23.22 2.24 -17.92
C ASP A 138 23.04 0.75 -17.58
N VAL A 139 23.82 0.25 -16.63
CA VAL A 139 23.67 -1.11 -16.12
C VAL A 139 22.30 -1.27 -15.42
N LEU A 140 21.94 -0.31 -14.58
CA LEU A 140 20.67 -0.31 -13.86
C LEU A 140 19.48 -0.20 -14.81
N LEU A 141 19.51 0.70 -15.79
CA LEU A 141 18.44 0.82 -16.77
C LEU A 141 18.22 -0.49 -17.56
N ARG A 142 19.31 -1.12 -18.02
CA ARG A 142 19.22 -2.45 -18.64
C ARG A 142 18.65 -3.51 -17.72
N GLN A 143 18.99 -3.48 -16.44
CA GLN A 143 18.42 -4.39 -15.45
C GLN A 143 16.92 -4.15 -15.27
N LEU A 144 16.47 -2.88 -15.17
CA LEU A 144 15.07 -2.51 -15.04
C LEU A 144 14.26 -2.99 -16.25
N THR A 145 14.75 -2.71 -17.47
CA THR A 145 14.07 -3.12 -18.71
C THR A 145 13.98 -4.64 -18.84
N ALA A 146 15.01 -5.37 -18.45
CA ALA A 146 15.02 -6.84 -18.52
C ALA A 146 14.20 -7.54 -17.43
N THR A 147 14.02 -6.91 -16.25
CA THR A 147 13.44 -7.61 -15.09
C THR A 147 12.07 -7.10 -14.68
N LEU A 148 11.74 -5.85 -14.96
CA LEU A 148 10.46 -5.24 -14.60
C LEU A 148 9.58 -5.03 -15.84
N SER A 149 9.98 -4.16 -16.76
CA SER A 149 9.26 -3.89 -18.00
C SER A 149 10.16 -3.27 -19.07
N ALA A 150 9.99 -3.65 -20.32
CA ALA A 150 10.69 -3.05 -21.46
C ALA A 150 10.38 -1.55 -21.62
N GLU A 151 9.24 -1.10 -21.10
CA GLU A 151 8.75 0.29 -21.14
C GLU A 151 9.32 1.17 -20.00
N CYS A 152 10.37 0.71 -19.29
CA CYS A 152 11.14 1.57 -18.38
C CYS A 152 11.99 2.55 -19.19
N VAL A 153 11.70 3.86 -19.06
CA VAL A 153 12.35 4.93 -19.81
C VAL A 153 13.06 5.89 -18.87
N ASP A 154 14.29 6.30 -19.21
CA ASP A 154 15.05 7.28 -18.44
C ASP A 154 14.54 8.71 -18.68
N PHE A 155 13.93 9.29 -17.64
CA PHE A 155 13.41 10.67 -17.65
C PHE A 155 14.44 11.71 -17.19
N SER A 156 15.61 11.28 -16.71
CA SER A 156 16.74 12.16 -16.43
C SER A 156 17.69 12.34 -17.60
N ALA A 157 17.40 11.72 -18.77
CA ALA A 157 18.09 11.94 -20.03
C ALA A 157 17.68 13.26 -20.71
N SER A 158 18.34 13.63 -21.81
CA SER A 158 17.90 14.75 -22.64
C SER A 158 16.49 14.50 -23.20
N GLN A 159 15.76 15.59 -23.48
CA GLN A 159 14.41 15.49 -24.06
C GLN A 159 14.39 14.65 -25.34
N GLU A 160 15.36 14.86 -26.22
CA GLU A 160 15.47 14.12 -27.47
C GLU A 160 15.60 12.61 -27.25
N THR A 161 16.55 12.18 -26.41
CA THR A 161 16.74 10.76 -26.05
C THR A 161 15.51 10.16 -25.37
N ARG A 162 14.88 10.92 -24.49
CA ARG A 162 13.64 10.51 -23.80
C ARG A 162 12.50 10.31 -24.82
N ASP A 163 12.28 11.29 -25.70
CA ASP A 163 11.17 11.26 -26.65
C ASP A 163 11.36 10.15 -27.69
N GLU A 164 12.59 9.86 -28.12
CA GLU A 164 12.92 8.68 -28.94
C GLU A 164 12.54 7.36 -28.23
N ALA A 165 12.89 7.25 -26.95
CA ALA A 165 12.55 6.05 -26.17
C ALA A 165 11.03 5.91 -25.94
N LEU A 166 10.31 7.02 -25.71
CA LEU A 166 8.85 7.04 -25.56
C LEU A 166 8.13 6.62 -26.86
N ALA A 167 8.66 7.04 -28.02
CA ALA A 167 8.12 6.66 -29.32
C ALA A 167 8.16 5.15 -29.58
N LEU A 168 9.07 4.41 -28.93
CA LEU A 168 9.11 2.96 -28.99
C LEU A 168 8.04 2.28 -28.12
N CYS A 169 7.44 3.01 -27.18
CA CYS A 169 6.46 2.48 -26.24
C CYS A 169 5.01 2.64 -26.72
N ASP A 170 4.73 3.58 -27.62
CA ASP A 170 3.36 3.92 -28.05
C ASP A 170 3.31 4.49 -29.47
N GLU A 171 2.35 4.01 -30.29
CA GLU A 171 2.18 4.46 -31.68
C GLU A 171 1.84 5.95 -31.79
N ALA A 172 0.98 6.48 -30.89
CA ALA A 172 0.63 7.89 -30.90
C ALA A 172 1.83 8.78 -30.51
N ALA A 173 2.72 8.29 -29.64
CA ALA A 173 3.96 8.97 -29.32
C ALA A 173 4.92 8.99 -30.52
N LEU A 174 5.01 7.90 -31.28
CA LEU A 174 5.80 7.84 -32.51
C LEU A 174 5.27 8.80 -33.57
N GLU A 175 3.95 8.80 -33.82
CA GLU A 175 3.31 9.72 -34.77
C GLU A 175 3.60 11.19 -34.40
N GLN A 176 3.41 11.53 -33.10
CA GLN A 176 3.62 12.91 -32.65
C GLN A 176 5.10 13.32 -32.77
N LEU A 177 6.04 12.42 -32.44
CA LEU A 177 7.47 12.69 -32.61
C LEU A 177 7.84 12.94 -34.10
N LEU A 178 7.29 12.15 -35.03
CA LEU A 178 7.55 12.30 -36.44
C LEU A 178 6.93 13.59 -37.01
N GLU A 179 5.76 14.00 -36.55
CA GLU A 179 5.05 15.18 -37.05
C GLU A 179 5.57 16.49 -36.38
N LEU A 180 5.81 16.49 -35.07
CA LEU A 180 6.10 17.71 -34.32
C LEU A 180 7.56 17.80 -33.83
N GLY A 181 8.34 16.73 -33.98
CA GLY A 181 9.71 16.64 -33.45
C GLY A 181 9.82 16.57 -31.94
N LYS A 182 8.71 16.39 -31.22
CA LYS A 182 8.64 16.27 -29.75
C LYS A 182 7.36 15.58 -29.35
N ILE A 183 7.33 15.06 -28.12
CA ILE A 183 6.13 14.48 -27.50
C ILE A 183 5.60 15.43 -26.42
N ASP A 184 4.29 15.71 -26.45
CA ASP A 184 3.65 16.61 -25.49
C ASP A 184 3.49 15.96 -24.12
N ASP A 185 3.64 16.76 -23.06
CA ASP A 185 3.47 16.30 -21.67
C ASP A 185 2.09 15.69 -21.39
N ALA A 186 1.04 16.13 -22.12
CA ALA A 186 -0.29 15.56 -21.98
C ALA A 186 -0.34 14.09 -22.44
N LEU A 187 0.31 13.77 -23.56
CA LEU A 187 0.41 12.41 -24.06
C LEU A 187 1.30 11.55 -23.14
N ILE A 188 2.42 12.09 -22.67
CA ILE A 188 3.28 11.40 -21.69
C ILE A 188 2.48 11.04 -20.44
N ALA A 189 1.71 11.99 -19.89
CA ALA A 189 0.87 11.73 -18.71
C ALA A 189 -0.19 10.65 -18.94
N GLU A 190 -0.77 10.59 -20.14
CA GLU A 190 -1.71 9.53 -20.53
C GLU A 190 -1.01 8.17 -20.65
N MET A 191 0.19 8.13 -21.23
CA MET A 191 1.02 6.91 -21.30
C MET A 191 1.37 6.39 -19.89
N VAL A 192 1.77 7.28 -18.98
CA VAL A 192 2.05 6.92 -17.57
C VAL A 192 0.80 6.38 -16.89
N LYS A 193 -0.34 7.09 -17.01
CA LYS A 193 -1.62 6.71 -16.42
C LYS A 193 -2.08 5.33 -16.89
N ASN A 194 -1.90 5.03 -18.17
CA ASN A 194 -2.28 3.76 -18.79
C ASN A 194 -1.20 2.68 -18.68
N ARG A 195 -0.13 2.93 -17.92
CA ARG A 195 1.00 1.99 -17.72
C ARG A 195 1.68 1.56 -19.02
N LYS A 196 1.68 2.42 -20.03
CA LYS A 196 2.41 2.23 -21.28
C LYS A 196 3.87 2.67 -21.19
N VAL A 197 4.21 3.43 -20.15
CA VAL A 197 5.58 3.84 -19.83
C VAL A 197 5.78 3.91 -18.32
N PHE A 198 6.98 3.61 -17.88
CA PHE A 198 7.40 3.68 -16.48
C PHE A 198 8.60 4.64 -16.37
N PRO A 199 8.35 5.91 -15.97
CA PRO A 199 9.40 6.91 -15.85
C PRO A 199 10.43 6.51 -14.81
N CYS A 200 11.71 6.48 -15.19
CA CYS A 200 12.86 6.18 -14.34
C CYS A 200 13.65 7.45 -14.06
N PHE A 201 13.89 7.74 -12.78
CA PHE A 201 14.72 8.85 -12.31
C PHE A 201 15.89 8.31 -11.52
N PHE A 202 17.06 8.91 -11.68
CA PHE A 202 18.29 8.50 -11.02
C PHE A 202 18.78 9.65 -10.15
N GLY A 203 19.08 9.36 -8.87
CA GLY A 203 19.49 10.42 -7.94
C GLY A 203 19.92 9.93 -6.57
N SER A 204 20.07 10.85 -5.65
CA SER A 204 20.38 10.61 -4.24
C SER A 204 19.43 11.41 -3.35
N ALA A 205 18.46 10.73 -2.77
CA ALA A 205 17.48 11.36 -1.88
C ALA A 205 18.17 12.01 -0.65
N LEU A 206 19.27 11.41 -0.15
CA LEU A 206 20.02 11.95 0.97
C LEU A 206 20.70 13.28 0.64
N LYS A 207 21.14 13.46 -0.61
CA LYS A 207 21.78 14.69 -1.10
C LYS A 207 20.80 15.62 -1.80
N LEU A 208 19.53 15.24 -1.92
CA LEU A 208 18.47 15.90 -2.69
C LEU A 208 18.76 15.97 -4.20
N ASP A 209 19.71 15.16 -4.68
CA ASP A 209 20.05 15.10 -6.10
C ASP A 209 18.91 14.39 -6.88
N GLY A 210 18.39 15.06 -7.94
CA GLY A 210 17.28 14.58 -8.76
C GLY A 210 15.90 14.63 -8.08
N VAL A 211 15.78 15.06 -6.81
CA VAL A 211 14.50 15.08 -6.08
C VAL A 211 13.55 16.18 -6.58
N GLU A 212 14.08 17.37 -6.88
CA GLU A 212 13.27 18.49 -7.42
C GLU A 212 12.77 18.18 -8.83
N ASP A 213 13.62 17.62 -9.69
CA ASP A 213 13.24 17.17 -11.03
C ASP A 213 12.17 16.09 -10.97
N PHE A 214 12.31 15.16 -10.03
CA PHE A 214 11.34 14.11 -9.80
C PHE A 214 9.99 14.67 -9.30
N LEU A 215 10.00 15.63 -8.38
CA LEU A 215 8.77 16.32 -7.91
C LEU A 215 8.09 17.07 -9.06
N THR A 216 8.87 17.72 -9.92
CA THR A 216 8.38 18.40 -11.13
C THR A 216 7.71 17.39 -12.07
N ALA A 217 8.34 16.26 -12.32
CA ALA A 217 7.79 15.20 -13.15
C ALA A 217 6.50 14.59 -12.56
N LEU A 218 6.45 14.36 -11.26
CA LEU A 218 5.21 13.95 -10.58
C LEU A 218 4.09 14.98 -10.80
N THR A 219 4.43 16.27 -10.72
CA THR A 219 3.47 17.35 -10.96
C THR A 219 3.01 17.39 -12.42
N CYS A 220 3.90 17.20 -13.38
CA CYS A 220 3.58 17.24 -14.82
C CYS A 220 2.83 16.01 -15.30
N PHE A 221 3.20 14.81 -14.85
CA PHE A 221 2.75 13.56 -15.46
C PHE A 221 1.72 12.77 -14.66
N THR A 222 1.31 13.23 -13.47
CA THR A 222 0.15 12.65 -12.79
C THR A 222 -1.14 13.39 -13.18
N ARG A 223 -2.27 12.72 -13.05
CA ARG A 223 -3.61 13.29 -13.28
C ARG A 223 -4.54 12.80 -12.18
N GLU A 224 -5.40 13.68 -11.69
CA GLU A 224 -6.46 13.30 -10.77
C GLU A 224 -7.40 12.29 -11.47
N PRO A 225 -7.79 11.20 -10.80
CA PRO A 225 -8.81 10.30 -11.32
C PRO A 225 -10.15 11.01 -11.53
N VAL A 226 -10.92 10.55 -12.50
CA VAL A 226 -12.30 11.02 -12.68
C VAL A 226 -13.18 10.30 -11.68
N TYR A 227 -13.74 11.05 -10.74
CA TYR A 227 -14.59 10.50 -9.69
C TYR A 227 -16.08 10.65 -10.03
N PRO A 228 -16.92 9.64 -9.73
CA PRO A 228 -18.36 9.72 -9.86
C PRO A 228 -18.95 10.75 -8.88
N LYS A 229 -20.15 11.24 -9.20
CA LYS A 229 -20.88 12.18 -8.30
C LYS A 229 -21.49 11.47 -7.09
N GLU A 230 -21.81 10.21 -7.21
CA GLU A 230 -22.34 9.37 -6.14
C GLU A 230 -21.25 9.12 -5.09
N PHE A 231 -21.65 9.13 -3.82
CA PHE A 231 -20.72 8.87 -2.73
C PHE A 231 -20.17 7.44 -2.80
N GLY A 232 -18.87 7.35 -2.73
CA GLY A 232 -18.13 6.10 -2.60
C GLY A 232 -16.88 6.29 -1.76
N ALA A 233 -16.50 5.29 -0.97
CA ALA A 233 -15.24 5.29 -0.26
C ALA A 233 -14.71 3.86 -0.03
N LYS A 234 -13.38 3.70 0.01
CA LYS A 234 -12.67 2.44 0.28
C LYS A 234 -11.96 2.52 1.61
N VAL A 235 -12.27 1.60 2.51
CA VAL A 235 -11.58 1.46 3.80
C VAL A 235 -10.35 0.59 3.61
N PHE A 236 -9.15 1.12 3.89
CA PHE A 236 -7.89 0.41 3.69
C PHE A 236 -7.12 0.13 4.97
N LYS A 237 -7.45 0.82 6.07
CA LYS A 237 -6.75 0.67 7.35
C LYS A 237 -7.66 0.97 8.53
N ILE A 238 -7.47 0.23 9.62
CA ILE A 238 -8.01 0.53 10.95
C ILE A 238 -6.82 0.78 11.89
N SER A 239 -6.94 1.78 12.75
CA SER A 239 -5.95 2.04 13.79
C SER A 239 -6.64 2.66 15.01
N ARG A 240 -5.88 2.91 16.08
CA ARG A 240 -6.35 3.67 17.24
C ARG A 240 -5.42 4.86 17.49
N ASP A 241 -5.99 5.96 17.92
CA ASP A 241 -5.20 7.13 18.31
C ASP A 241 -4.59 6.96 19.72
N ALA A 242 -3.82 7.95 20.17
CA ALA A 242 -3.17 7.93 21.48
C ALA A 242 -4.15 7.86 22.67
N GLN A 243 -5.42 8.21 22.47
CA GLN A 243 -6.49 8.10 23.44
C GLN A 243 -7.26 6.77 23.34
N GLY A 244 -6.88 5.88 22.42
CA GLY A 244 -7.53 4.60 22.17
C GLY A 244 -8.77 4.69 21.27
N ALA A 245 -9.11 5.87 20.75
CA ALA A 245 -10.24 6.02 19.84
C ALA A 245 -9.96 5.33 18.50
N ARG A 246 -10.94 4.55 18.04
CA ARG A 246 -10.87 3.82 16.78
C ARG A 246 -10.94 4.75 15.59
N LEU A 247 -10.00 4.60 14.66
CA LEU A 247 -9.88 5.36 13.42
C LEU A 247 -10.07 4.43 12.23
N THR A 248 -11.05 4.73 11.39
CA THR A 248 -11.28 4.09 10.10
C THR A 248 -10.67 4.95 9.01
N TRP A 249 -9.58 4.49 8.40
CA TRP A 249 -8.92 5.18 7.31
C TRP A 249 -9.53 4.79 5.98
N LEU A 250 -9.98 5.78 5.25
CA LEU A 250 -10.63 5.58 3.97
C LEU A 250 -10.21 6.63 2.94
N LYS A 251 -10.29 6.25 1.67
CA LYS A 251 -10.22 7.17 0.54
C LYS A 251 -11.64 7.38 0.00
N VAL A 252 -12.04 8.63 -0.14
CA VAL A 252 -13.29 9.00 -0.82
C VAL A 252 -13.08 8.86 -2.32
N THR A 253 -13.86 7.98 -2.97
CA THR A 253 -13.73 7.62 -4.39
C THR A 253 -14.88 8.17 -5.24
N GLY A 254 -15.82 8.89 -4.62
CA GLY A 254 -16.93 9.54 -5.31
C GLY A 254 -17.67 10.47 -4.37
N GLY A 255 -18.27 11.51 -4.91
CA GLY A 255 -19.04 12.48 -4.15
C GLY A 255 -18.26 13.13 -3.00
N ALA A 256 -18.86 13.19 -1.82
CA ALA A 256 -18.26 13.75 -0.62
C ALA A 256 -18.83 13.12 0.64
N LEU A 257 -17.98 12.98 1.67
CA LEU A 257 -18.35 12.55 3.02
C LEU A 257 -18.41 13.76 3.95
N ARG A 258 -19.54 13.93 4.65
CA ARG A 258 -19.74 15.00 5.65
C ARG A 258 -19.72 14.46 7.06
N VAL A 259 -19.30 15.30 8.00
CA VAL A 259 -19.45 15.05 9.43
C VAL A 259 -20.92 14.82 9.77
N LYS A 260 -21.19 13.83 10.64
CA LYS A 260 -22.51 13.36 11.02
C LYS A 260 -23.36 12.75 9.90
N ALA A 261 -22.80 12.56 8.70
CA ALA A 261 -23.50 11.82 7.65
C ALA A 261 -23.77 10.37 8.10
N PRO A 262 -24.98 9.84 7.91
CA PRO A 262 -25.27 8.44 8.14
C PRO A 262 -24.62 7.61 7.04
N LEU A 263 -23.94 6.53 7.44
CA LEU A 263 -23.33 5.55 6.55
C LEU A 263 -23.96 4.19 6.81
N THR A 264 -24.61 3.64 5.79
CA THR A 264 -25.18 2.30 5.85
C THR A 264 -24.26 1.35 5.11
N TYR A 265 -23.89 0.26 5.75
CA TYR A 265 -23.04 -0.76 5.18
C TYR A 265 -23.27 -2.11 5.85
N ARG A 266 -22.83 -3.17 5.19
CA ARG A 266 -22.97 -4.55 5.67
C ARG A 266 -21.64 -5.06 6.20
N ALA A 267 -21.65 -5.58 7.44
CA ALA A 267 -20.51 -6.25 8.05
C ALA A 267 -20.98 -7.50 8.77
N GLN A 268 -20.22 -8.61 8.70
CA GLN A 268 -20.54 -9.87 9.40
C GLN A 268 -21.99 -10.34 9.20
N ASN A 269 -22.54 -10.20 7.97
CA ASN A 269 -23.91 -10.50 7.60
C ASN A 269 -25.01 -9.66 8.30
N GLN A 270 -24.66 -8.54 8.91
CA GLN A 270 -25.59 -7.58 9.51
C GLN A 270 -25.46 -6.21 8.84
N ASP A 271 -26.57 -5.50 8.75
CA ASP A 271 -26.61 -4.12 8.24
C ASP A 271 -26.42 -3.15 9.41
N TYR A 272 -25.47 -2.25 9.24
CA TYR A 272 -25.15 -1.21 10.23
C TYR A 272 -25.47 0.16 9.64
N ASN A 273 -25.99 1.04 10.50
CA ASN A 273 -26.20 2.44 10.19
C ASN A 273 -25.49 3.28 11.25
N GLU A 274 -24.28 3.71 10.92
CA GLU A 274 -23.40 4.47 11.81
C GLU A 274 -23.18 5.87 11.26
N LYS A 275 -22.62 6.77 12.06
CA LYS A 275 -22.34 8.15 11.64
C LYS A 275 -20.87 8.44 11.68
N ALA A 276 -20.38 9.17 10.68
CA ALA A 276 -19.04 9.73 10.67
C ALA A 276 -18.94 10.86 11.70
N ASP A 277 -18.45 10.59 12.90
CA ASP A 277 -18.44 11.60 13.99
C ASP A 277 -17.43 12.72 13.73
N GLN A 278 -16.24 12.39 13.29
CA GLN A 278 -15.19 13.33 12.90
C GLN A 278 -14.49 12.85 11.65
N LEU A 279 -14.08 13.80 10.83
CA LEU A 279 -13.20 13.57 9.69
C LEU A 279 -11.84 14.22 9.99
N ARG A 280 -10.77 13.43 9.98
CA ARG A 280 -9.42 13.89 10.31
C ARG A 280 -8.49 13.72 9.11
N LEU A 281 -7.95 14.80 8.61
CA LEU A 281 -6.91 14.80 7.57
C LEU A 281 -5.55 14.84 8.27
N TYR A 282 -4.82 13.74 8.18
CA TYR A 282 -3.51 13.61 8.82
C TYR A 282 -2.37 14.11 7.91
N SER A 283 -1.33 14.66 8.55
CA SER A 283 -0.01 14.86 7.97
C SER A 283 1.03 14.59 9.06
N GLY A 284 1.71 13.46 9.01
CA GLY A 284 2.51 12.93 10.11
C GLY A 284 1.63 12.63 11.34
N VAL A 285 2.07 13.10 12.52
CA VAL A 285 1.32 12.93 13.79
C VAL A 285 0.16 13.92 13.96
N LYS A 286 0.16 15.01 13.20
CA LYS A 286 -0.84 16.06 13.32
C LYS A 286 -2.00 15.81 12.36
N PHE A 287 -3.18 16.22 12.79
CA PHE A 287 -4.35 16.22 11.92
C PHE A 287 -5.11 17.54 11.95
N ARG A 288 -5.85 17.78 10.90
CA ARG A 288 -6.84 18.85 10.78
C ARG A 288 -8.22 18.21 10.72
N ALA A 289 -9.14 18.68 11.54
CA ALA A 289 -10.56 18.31 11.42
C ALA A 289 -11.17 18.94 10.16
N LEU A 290 -11.99 18.17 9.46
CA LEU A 290 -12.73 18.62 8.28
C LEU A 290 -14.23 18.49 8.55
N GLU A 291 -15.01 19.42 8.01
CA GLU A 291 -16.47 19.31 7.96
C GLU A 291 -16.93 18.41 6.79
N GLU A 292 -16.15 18.41 5.70
CA GLU A 292 -16.43 17.63 4.50
C GLU A 292 -15.12 17.15 3.86
N ALA A 293 -15.11 15.90 3.39
CA ALA A 293 -14.05 15.31 2.59
C ALA A 293 -14.60 14.95 1.21
N GLY A 294 -14.16 15.65 0.17
CA GLY A 294 -14.53 15.36 -1.22
C GLY A 294 -13.74 14.19 -1.81
N ALA A 295 -14.15 13.73 -2.98
CA ALA A 295 -13.47 12.69 -3.73
C ALA A 295 -11.97 12.96 -3.87
N GLY A 296 -11.15 11.92 -3.87
CA GLY A 296 -9.68 11.97 -3.85
C GLY A 296 -9.07 12.17 -2.46
N SER A 297 -9.85 12.55 -1.43
CA SER A 297 -9.32 12.74 -0.07
C SER A 297 -9.11 11.42 0.64
N VAL A 298 -7.98 11.29 1.34
CA VAL A 298 -7.69 10.20 2.27
C VAL A 298 -7.83 10.74 3.70
N VAL A 299 -8.77 10.19 4.45
CA VAL A 299 -9.12 10.69 5.79
C VAL A 299 -9.29 9.55 6.79
N ALA A 300 -9.06 9.85 8.07
CA ALA A 300 -9.43 8.98 9.17
C ALA A 300 -10.77 9.43 9.75
N VAL A 301 -11.67 8.49 9.94
CA VAL A 301 -13.05 8.73 10.42
C VAL A 301 -13.23 8.07 11.76
N THR A 302 -13.85 8.77 12.72
CA THR A 302 -14.34 8.20 13.98
C THR A 302 -15.84 7.94 13.91
N GLY A 303 -16.36 7.05 14.77
CA GLY A 303 -17.78 6.73 14.84
C GLY A 303 -18.22 5.50 14.04
N LEU A 304 -17.29 4.85 13.32
CA LEU A 304 -17.55 3.63 12.55
C LEU A 304 -17.00 2.41 13.32
N SER A 305 -17.80 1.82 14.19
CA SER A 305 -17.35 0.76 15.10
C SER A 305 -17.25 -0.62 14.44
N HIS A 306 -18.06 -0.86 13.41
CA HIS A 306 -18.16 -2.16 12.73
C HIS A 306 -17.52 -2.17 11.34
N SER A 307 -16.91 -1.06 10.92
CA SER A 307 -16.15 -1.01 9.68
C SER A 307 -14.94 -1.95 9.73
N TYR A 308 -14.48 -2.45 8.60
CA TYR A 308 -13.32 -3.35 8.52
C TYR A 308 -12.46 -3.01 7.30
N VAL A 309 -11.25 -3.50 7.31
CA VAL A 309 -10.29 -3.30 6.20
C VAL A 309 -10.79 -4.02 4.95
N GLY A 310 -10.90 -3.29 3.84
CA GLY A 310 -11.44 -3.79 2.57
C GLY A 310 -12.93 -3.46 2.36
N LEU A 311 -13.61 -2.87 3.35
CA LEU A 311 -15.00 -2.46 3.21
C LEU A 311 -15.14 -1.37 2.15
N GLY A 312 -16.07 -1.56 1.20
CA GLY A 312 -16.58 -0.52 0.32
C GLY A 312 -17.80 0.19 0.95
N LEU A 313 -17.82 1.50 0.87
CA LEU A 313 -18.94 2.35 1.35
C LEU A 313 -19.62 3.04 0.16
N GLY A 314 -20.93 3.20 0.24
CA GLY A 314 -21.72 3.83 -0.82
C GLY A 314 -21.70 3.02 -2.11
N ALA A 315 -21.25 3.61 -3.21
CA ALA A 315 -21.17 2.97 -4.53
C ALA A 315 -19.98 2.00 -4.68
N GLU A 316 -19.06 1.96 -3.70
CA GLU A 316 -17.89 1.07 -3.77
C GLU A 316 -18.22 -0.36 -3.36
N ALA A 317 -17.67 -1.31 -4.12
CA ALA A 317 -17.71 -2.72 -3.78
C ALA A 317 -16.66 -3.07 -2.71
N GLU A 318 -16.89 -4.18 -2.02
CA GLU A 318 -15.89 -4.76 -1.12
C GLU A 318 -14.61 -5.14 -1.88
N ALA A 319 -13.46 -4.89 -1.27
CA ALA A 319 -12.17 -5.22 -1.86
C ALA A 319 -11.99 -6.73 -2.01
N SER A 320 -11.31 -7.16 -3.06
CA SER A 320 -10.91 -8.56 -3.23
C SER A 320 -9.94 -8.99 -2.13
N ALA A 321 -9.93 -10.29 -1.81
CA ALA A 321 -9.02 -10.85 -0.82
C ALA A 321 -7.54 -10.56 -1.21
N PRO A 322 -6.68 -10.20 -0.24
CA PRO A 322 -5.26 -9.96 -0.47
C PRO A 322 -4.57 -11.21 -1.03
N LEU A 323 -3.57 -10.99 -1.90
CA LEU A 323 -2.73 -12.06 -2.45
C LEU A 323 -1.76 -12.61 -1.43
N LEU A 324 -1.17 -11.69 -0.66
CA LEU A 324 -0.18 -12.05 0.34
C LEU A 324 -0.91 -12.62 1.56
N GLN A 325 -0.61 -13.87 1.86
CA GLN A 325 -1.21 -14.59 2.99
C GLN A 325 -0.11 -14.97 4.00
N PRO A 326 -0.40 -14.91 5.30
CA PRO A 326 0.53 -15.36 6.31
C PRO A 326 0.77 -16.87 6.19
N VAL A 327 2.02 -17.27 6.35
CA VAL A 327 2.45 -18.67 6.19
C VAL A 327 2.88 -19.33 7.50
N LEU A 328 3.08 -18.55 8.55
CA LEU A 328 3.54 -19.02 9.86
C LEU A 328 2.40 -18.94 10.87
N THR A 329 2.21 -20.00 11.63
CA THR A 329 1.24 -20.04 12.74
C THR A 329 2.00 -20.28 14.04
N TYR A 330 1.78 -19.43 15.02
CA TYR A 330 2.37 -19.53 16.34
C TYR A 330 1.30 -19.68 17.42
N GLN A 331 1.58 -20.51 18.42
CA GLN A 331 0.81 -20.49 19.66
C GLN A 331 1.22 -19.27 20.48
N LEU A 332 0.25 -18.46 20.91
CA LEU A 332 0.46 -17.37 21.85
C LEU A 332 0.24 -17.90 23.27
N ILE A 333 1.27 -17.79 24.09
CA ILE A 333 1.27 -18.28 25.49
C ILE A 333 1.12 -17.06 26.39
N LEU A 334 0.05 -17.05 27.16
CA LEU A 334 -0.22 -16.01 28.14
C LEU A 334 0.65 -16.18 29.39
N PRO A 335 0.95 -15.09 30.13
CA PRO A 335 1.61 -15.18 31.41
C PRO A 335 0.72 -15.89 32.47
N ASP A 336 1.35 -16.50 33.48
CA ASP A 336 0.66 -17.21 34.52
C ASP A 336 -0.40 -16.35 35.22
N GLY A 337 -1.61 -16.90 35.38
CA GLY A 337 -2.73 -16.20 36.01
C GLY A 337 -3.51 -15.23 35.11
N ALA A 338 -3.11 -15.05 33.86
CA ALA A 338 -3.88 -14.24 32.93
C ALA A 338 -5.14 -14.97 32.43
N ASP A 339 -6.28 -14.25 32.46
CA ASP A 339 -7.53 -14.79 31.92
C ASP A 339 -7.53 -14.78 30.38
N ALA A 340 -7.65 -15.99 29.82
CA ALA A 340 -7.58 -16.18 28.36
C ALA A 340 -8.74 -15.47 27.63
N HIS A 341 -9.94 -15.38 28.22
CA HIS A 341 -11.07 -14.73 27.60
C HIS A 341 -10.86 -13.22 27.50
N SER A 342 -10.44 -12.58 28.61
CA SER A 342 -10.10 -11.15 28.61
C SER A 342 -8.93 -10.83 27.68
N ALA A 343 -7.92 -11.71 27.61
CA ALA A 343 -6.80 -11.57 26.69
C ALA A 343 -7.28 -11.65 25.22
N LEU A 344 -8.17 -12.60 24.91
CA LEU A 344 -8.70 -12.77 23.55
C LEU A 344 -9.46 -11.53 23.05
N ILE A 345 -10.26 -10.88 23.92
CA ILE A 345 -10.95 -9.63 23.58
C ILE A 345 -9.94 -8.54 23.20
N LYS A 346 -8.87 -8.37 23.97
CA LYS A 346 -7.80 -7.40 23.70
C LYS A 346 -7.04 -7.73 22.40
N LEU A 347 -6.78 -9.00 22.15
CA LEU A 347 -6.10 -9.46 20.94
C LEU A 347 -6.95 -9.23 19.70
N ARG A 348 -8.29 -9.37 19.80
CA ARG A 348 -9.21 -9.05 18.69
C ARG A 348 -9.13 -7.60 18.25
N GLU A 349 -8.80 -6.67 19.15
CA GLU A 349 -8.55 -5.28 18.73
C GLU A 349 -7.32 -5.15 17.81
N LEU A 350 -6.28 -5.97 18.02
CA LEU A 350 -5.12 -6.00 17.11
C LEU A 350 -5.46 -6.67 15.78
N GLU A 351 -6.35 -7.65 15.79
CA GLU A 351 -6.84 -8.29 14.56
C GLU A 351 -7.70 -7.33 13.71
N GLU A 352 -8.47 -6.42 14.33
CA GLU A 352 -9.16 -5.36 13.59
C GLU A 352 -8.17 -4.46 12.82
N GLU A 353 -7.02 -4.15 13.42
CA GLU A 353 -5.97 -3.34 12.82
C GLU A 353 -5.18 -4.12 11.76
N ASP A 354 -4.91 -5.41 12.03
CA ASP A 354 -4.25 -6.32 11.11
C ASP A 354 -5.02 -7.65 10.97
N PRO A 355 -5.96 -7.74 10.02
CA PRO A 355 -6.78 -8.94 9.81
C PRO A 355 -5.98 -10.19 9.44
N MET A 356 -4.69 -10.03 9.03
CA MET A 356 -3.83 -11.16 8.70
C MET A 356 -3.32 -11.91 9.93
N LEU A 357 -3.44 -11.34 11.13
CA LEU A 357 -3.11 -12.03 12.39
C LEU A 357 -3.97 -13.28 12.61
N ARG A 358 -5.19 -13.30 12.05
CA ARG A 358 -6.13 -14.45 12.11
C ARG A 358 -6.06 -15.15 13.46
N ILE A 359 -6.47 -14.46 14.50
CA ILE A 359 -6.41 -14.95 15.88
C ILE A 359 -7.47 -16.03 16.08
N VAL A 360 -7.05 -17.25 16.38
CA VAL A 360 -7.92 -18.40 16.56
C VAL A 360 -7.83 -18.88 18.00
N TRP A 361 -8.99 -19.04 18.63
CA TRP A 361 -9.11 -19.74 19.90
C TRP A 361 -9.41 -21.22 19.65
N ASP A 362 -8.49 -22.09 20.05
CA ASP A 362 -8.72 -23.55 20.02
C ASP A 362 -9.30 -23.98 21.36
N GLU A 363 -10.61 -24.22 21.38
CA GLU A 363 -11.33 -24.63 22.59
C GLU A 363 -10.88 -25.99 23.14
N ARG A 364 -10.40 -26.90 22.29
CA ARG A 364 -10.01 -28.25 22.69
C ARG A 364 -8.75 -28.26 23.55
N TYR A 365 -7.85 -27.35 23.24
CA TYR A 365 -6.56 -27.25 23.92
C TYR A 365 -6.46 -26.00 24.82
N GLY A 366 -7.47 -25.12 24.78
CA GLY A 366 -7.41 -23.84 25.51
C GLY A 366 -6.27 -22.94 25.04
N GLN A 367 -5.98 -22.91 23.73
CA GLN A 367 -4.82 -22.25 23.15
C GLN A 367 -5.23 -21.12 22.21
N ILE A 368 -4.45 -20.06 22.21
CA ILE A 368 -4.58 -18.96 21.25
C ILE A 368 -3.51 -19.15 20.17
N HIS A 369 -3.92 -19.12 18.92
CA HIS A 369 -3.03 -19.17 17.76
C HIS A 369 -3.11 -17.88 16.97
N VAL A 370 -1.97 -17.43 16.43
CA VAL A 370 -1.85 -16.24 15.59
C VAL A 370 -1.10 -16.58 14.31
N GLN A 371 -1.48 -15.96 13.21
CA GLN A 371 -0.79 -16.10 11.93
C GLN A 371 0.08 -14.87 11.63
N LEU A 372 1.28 -15.09 11.11
CA LEU A 372 2.28 -14.06 10.85
C LEU A 372 2.98 -14.31 9.52
N MET A 373 3.47 -13.22 8.91
CA MET A 373 4.27 -13.27 7.68
C MET A 373 5.74 -13.64 7.99
N GLY A 374 6.28 -13.22 9.15
CA GLY A 374 7.67 -13.43 9.49
C GLY A 374 8.00 -13.18 10.96
N LYS A 375 9.29 -13.40 11.29
CA LYS A 375 9.80 -13.33 12.68
C LYS A 375 9.83 -11.92 13.26
N ILE A 376 10.08 -10.89 12.43
CA ILE A 376 10.12 -9.51 12.90
C ILE A 376 8.71 -9.06 13.31
N GLN A 377 7.68 -9.48 12.56
CA GLN A 377 6.29 -9.21 12.92
C GLN A 377 5.93 -9.84 14.28
N LEU A 378 6.48 -11.03 14.59
CA LEU A 378 6.26 -11.69 15.89
C LEU A 378 6.81 -10.87 17.07
N GLU A 379 8.03 -10.37 16.95
CA GLU A 379 8.68 -9.55 17.99
C GLU A 379 7.92 -8.22 18.19
N ILE A 380 7.48 -7.60 17.10
CA ILE A 380 6.69 -6.37 17.16
C ILE A 380 5.32 -6.63 17.77
N LEU A 381 4.66 -7.74 17.42
CA LEU A 381 3.39 -8.13 18.01
C LEU A 381 3.52 -8.32 19.52
N ARG A 382 4.56 -9.03 20.00
CA ARG A 382 4.85 -9.19 21.43
C ARG A 382 4.97 -7.85 22.13
N ARG A 383 5.76 -6.93 21.56
CA ARG A 383 5.98 -5.60 22.13
C ARG A 383 4.70 -4.79 22.18
N ARG A 384 3.90 -4.80 21.11
CA ARG A 384 2.60 -4.12 21.07
C ARG A 384 1.61 -4.65 22.12
N ILE A 385 1.58 -5.96 22.34
CA ILE A 385 0.73 -6.59 23.36
C ILE A 385 1.16 -6.14 24.75
N LEU A 386 2.47 -6.12 25.01
CA LEU A 386 3.02 -5.65 26.27
C LEU A 386 2.73 -4.17 26.51
N ASP A 387 3.07 -3.30 25.56
CA ASP A 387 2.95 -1.85 25.70
C ASP A 387 1.49 -1.40 25.82
N ARG A 388 0.56 -2.06 25.11
CA ARG A 388 -0.84 -1.64 25.07
C ARG A 388 -1.71 -2.29 26.14
N PHE A 389 -1.45 -3.55 26.46
CA PHE A 389 -2.31 -4.33 27.36
C PHE A 389 -1.62 -4.76 28.65
N GLY A 390 -0.31 -4.52 28.79
CA GLY A 390 0.47 -4.95 29.94
C GLY A 390 0.62 -6.47 30.05
N LEU A 391 0.45 -7.21 28.93
CA LEU A 391 0.56 -8.66 28.90
C LEU A 391 1.91 -9.06 28.30
N ASP A 392 2.79 -9.66 29.12
CA ASP A 392 4.06 -10.22 28.63
C ASP A 392 3.83 -11.63 28.10
N VAL A 393 3.48 -11.72 26.83
CA VAL A 393 3.21 -12.98 26.15
C VAL A 393 4.50 -13.60 25.60
N THR A 394 4.50 -14.92 25.45
CA THR A 394 5.54 -15.65 24.73
C THR A 394 4.92 -16.44 23.57
N PHE A 395 5.76 -16.90 22.66
CA PHE A 395 5.30 -17.66 21.50
C PHE A 395 5.95 -19.04 21.50
N GLY A 396 5.13 -20.07 21.26
CA GLY A 396 5.60 -21.44 21.07
C GLY A 396 6.32 -21.61 19.73
N GLU A 397 6.74 -22.84 19.43
CA GLU A 397 7.35 -23.16 18.15
C GLU A 397 6.39 -22.88 17.00
N GLY A 398 6.87 -22.18 15.95
CA GLY A 398 6.09 -21.86 14.78
C GLY A 398 5.88 -23.10 13.90
N SER A 399 4.68 -23.30 13.41
CA SER A 399 4.33 -24.27 12.38
C SER A 399 3.99 -23.57 11.06
N THR A 400 4.38 -24.19 9.93
CA THR A 400 3.98 -23.70 8.61
C THR A 400 2.53 -24.11 8.36
N SER A 401 1.63 -23.14 8.15
CA SER A 401 0.28 -23.45 7.70
C SER A 401 0.33 -23.84 6.22
N ILE A 402 0.22 -25.12 5.94
CA ILE A 402 -0.05 -25.58 4.58
C ILE A 402 -1.54 -25.24 4.33
N ALA A 403 -1.78 -24.19 3.54
CA ALA A 403 -3.13 -23.88 3.09
C ALA A 403 -3.66 -25.12 2.35
N ARG A 404 -4.53 -25.91 2.99
CA ARG A 404 -5.32 -26.90 2.28
C ARG A 404 -6.20 -26.12 1.30
N ARG A 405 -5.89 -26.19 0.02
CA ARG A 405 -6.83 -25.79 -1.02
C ARG A 405 -8.12 -26.57 -0.74
N SER A 406 -9.17 -25.86 -0.41
CA SER A 406 -10.51 -26.46 -0.43
C SER A 406 -10.69 -27.06 -1.83
N PRO A 407 -11.09 -28.32 -1.95
CA PRO A 407 -11.40 -28.87 -3.26
C PRO A 407 -12.48 -27.96 -3.89
N PRO A 408 -12.44 -27.72 -5.20
CA PRO A 408 -13.49 -26.98 -5.86
C PRO A 408 -14.84 -27.63 -5.51
N PRO A 409 -15.93 -26.86 -5.34
CA PRO A 409 -17.23 -27.43 -5.07
C PRO A 409 -17.50 -28.47 -6.15
N SER A 410 -17.75 -29.72 -5.73
CA SER A 410 -18.13 -30.78 -6.62
C SER A 410 -19.39 -30.33 -7.34
N SER A 411 -19.29 -29.99 -8.63
CA SER A 411 -20.45 -29.89 -9.50
C SER A 411 -21.17 -31.23 -9.41
N ALA A 412 -22.35 -31.22 -8.82
CA ALA A 412 -23.23 -32.33 -8.81
C ALA A 412 -23.51 -32.74 -10.27
N TRP A 413 -22.94 -33.83 -10.70
CA TRP A 413 -23.35 -34.49 -11.93
C TRP A 413 -24.70 -35.15 -11.64
N ASP A 414 -25.73 -34.54 -12.17
CA ASP A 414 -27.08 -35.07 -12.20
C ASP A 414 -27.06 -36.32 -13.07
N ILE A 415 -27.10 -37.52 -12.42
CA ILE A 415 -27.28 -38.80 -13.08
C ILE A 415 -28.79 -39.02 -13.16
N SER A 416 -29.41 -38.49 -14.21
CA SER A 416 -30.73 -38.92 -14.62
C SER A 416 -30.79 -38.97 -16.16
N SER A 417 -30.52 -40.16 -16.71
CA SER A 417 -31.21 -40.64 -17.91
C SER A 417 -30.87 -42.11 -18.19
N PRO A 418 -31.86 -42.89 -18.61
CA PRO A 418 -31.75 -44.32 -18.63
C PRO A 418 -31.31 -44.90 -19.97
N CYS A 419 -30.70 -46.07 -19.85
CA CYS A 419 -30.72 -47.21 -20.76
C CYS A 419 -31.07 -46.99 -22.25
N ALA A 420 -30.14 -47.32 -23.14
CA ALA A 420 -30.48 -48.04 -24.39
C ALA A 420 -29.24 -48.71 -25.04
N THR A 421 -29.35 -50.04 -25.05
CA THR A 421 -28.93 -50.99 -26.10
C THR A 421 -27.45 -51.17 -26.46
N MET A 422 -26.98 -52.34 -26.07
CA MET A 422 -25.91 -53.13 -26.72
C MET A 422 -26.00 -53.13 -28.26
N ARG A 423 -24.87 -52.93 -28.93
CA ARG A 423 -24.52 -53.71 -30.11
C ARG A 423 -23.03 -54.04 -30.10
N LYS A 424 -22.80 -55.38 -30.07
CA LYS A 424 -21.54 -56.05 -30.44
C LYS A 424 -21.21 -55.71 -31.89
N TYR A 425 -19.95 -55.46 -32.20
CA TYR A 425 -19.29 -56.02 -33.39
C TYR A 425 -17.80 -56.20 -33.08
N SER A 426 -17.35 -57.43 -33.22
CA SER A 426 -16.00 -57.92 -33.38
C SER A 426 -15.40 -57.43 -34.71
N PHE A 427 -14.17 -56.99 -34.71
CA PHE A 427 -13.00 -57.52 -35.43
C PHE A 427 -11.77 -56.84 -34.91
#